data_622596b6557c011d49e8f7a2de42fb32
#
_entry.id   622596b6557c011d49e8f7a2de42fb32
#
_cell.length_a   1.000
_cell.length_b   1.000
_cell.length_c   1.000
_cell.angle_alpha   90.00
_cell.angle_beta   90.00
_cell.angle_gamma   90.00
#
_symmetry.space_group_name_H-M   'P 1'
#
loop_
_entity.id
_entity.type
_entity.pdbx_description
1 polymer ?
#
loop_
_entity_poly.entity_id
_entity_poly.type
_entity_poly.pdbx_seq_one_letter_code
_entity_poly.pdbx_strand_id
1 'polypeptide(L)'
;MNDVPFHSSSASDARGAVSSGAAPEPAQSFEETAFRLYACEFSWDIEKSLQLALFRTYAVPEISRILATTGEFETRPRKRYDDTELILAETIEHGLDSARGQRSIARMNAMHARFRIRDDDMLYVLSTFVCEPVRWLDRFGRRPMTESERQAWFRFYRGLGKRMGIRDLPEELAELKRRNDAYERKRFRSAETNNRIATATRDLFLSFYLPRWLNWAGRPVINALLDTALLDSMGFAAPPGWVRHSVLAGLRLRARALRWLPQRRKPRRLTHLPRPTYPEGYRIEELGTFAKEKPILAIRTNGDPVAPSEEMDTLLALGTQVD
;
A
#
# COMPACT_ATOMS: atom_id res chain seq x y z
N MET A 1 -60.94 15.50 -67.57
CA MET A 1 -61.05 14.21 -68.27
C MET A 1 -59.94 13.36 -67.70
N ASN A 2 -60.42 12.38 -66.92
CA ASN A 2 -59.90 11.00 -66.81
C ASN A 2 -58.42 10.81 -66.36
N ASP A 3 -58.02 9.97 -65.53
CA ASP A 3 -58.67 8.94 -64.67
C ASP A 3 -57.62 8.53 -63.65
N VAL A 4 -58.04 8.19 -62.46
CA VAL A 4 -57.28 7.45 -61.47
C VAL A 4 -57.30 5.94 -61.88
N PRO A 5 -56.25 5.16 -61.56
CA PRO A 5 -56.54 4.07 -60.66
C PRO A 5 -55.54 3.83 -59.51
N PHE A 6 -56.14 3.45 -58.44
CA PHE A 6 -55.67 2.71 -57.27
C PHE A 6 -54.77 1.51 -57.64
N HIS A 7 -53.67 1.32 -56.92
CA HIS A 7 -53.15 -0.01 -56.60
C HIS A 7 -52.58 -0.11 -55.18
N SER A 8 -53.14 -1.02 -54.55
CA SER A 8 -52.98 -1.73 -53.29
C SER A 8 -51.55 -1.85 -52.66
N SER A 9 -51.56 -1.59 -51.40
CA SER A 9 -50.92 -2.21 -50.26
C SER A 9 -50.04 -3.46 -50.50
N SER A 10 -48.81 -3.38 -50.05
CA SER A 10 -48.15 -4.56 -49.42
C SER A 10 -47.32 -4.09 -48.22
N ALA A 11 -47.78 -4.49 -47.04
CA ALA A 11 -47.06 -4.37 -45.79
C ALA A 11 -45.84 -5.30 -45.83
N SER A 12 -44.64 -4.77 -45.62
CA SER A 12 -43.45 -5.55 -45.33
C SER A 12 -43.09 -5.38 -43.86
N ASP A 13 -43.19 -6.49 -43.18
CA ASP A 13 -42.76 -6.70 -41.80
C ASP A 13 -41.32 -6.21 -41.56
N ALA A 14 -41.15 -5.10 -40.90
CA ALA A 14 -39.91 -4.72 -40.24
C ALA A 14 -39.88 -5.34 -38.83
N ARG A 15 -39.35 -6.56 -38.75
CA ARG A 15 -38.98 -7.14 -37.45
C ARG A 15 -37.81 -6.30 -36.89
N GLY A 16 -38.11 -5.43 -35.96
CA GLY A 16 -37.14 -4.71 -35.15
C GLY A 16 -36.27 -5.71 -34.41
N ALA A 17 -35.00 -5.73 -34.73
CA ALA A 17 -33.99 -6.39 -33.90
C ALA A 17 -33.95 -5.65 -32.52
N VAL A 18 -34.54 -6.27 -31.53
CA VAL A 18 -34.35 -5.87 -30.13
C VAL A 18 -32.89 -6.15 -29.78
N SER A 19 -32.06 -5.14 -29.83
CA SER A 19 -30.73 -5.15 -29.26
C SER A 19 -30.91 -5.43 -27.77
N SER A 20 -30.52 -6.62 -27.36
CA SER A 20 -30.35 -6.99 -25.96
C SER A 20 -29.29 -6.07 -25.34
N GLY A 21 -29.74 -4.95 -24.82
CA GLY A 21 -28.92 -4.10 -23.98
C GLY A 21 -28.58 -4.86 -22.71
N ALA A 22 -27.37 -5.43 -22.65
CA ALA A 22 -26.83 -5.92 -21.41
C ALA A 22 -26.89 -4.76 -20.41
N ALA A 23 -27.58 -4.96 -19.28
CA ALA A 23 -27.61 -3.97 -18.21
C ALA A 23 -26.16 -3.60 -17.85
N PRO A 24 -25.83 -2.30 -17.68
CA PRO A 24 -24.49 -1.91 -17.29
C PRO A 24 -24.14 -2.64 -15.99
N GLU A 25 -23.01 -3.38 -16.01
CA GLU A 25 -22.49 -4.00 -14.78
C GLU A 25 -22.43 -2.94 -13.67
N PRO A 26 -22.89 -3.27 -12.45
CA PRO A 26 -22.83 -2.31 -11.35
C PRO A 26 -21.40 -1.80 -11.20
N ALA A 27 -21.24 -0.48 -11.18
CA ALA A 27 -19.93 0.15 -11.04
C ALA A 27 -19.24 -0.41 -9.80
N GLN A 28 -18.14 -1.14 -9.99
CA GLN A 28 -17.35 -1.71 -8.89
C GLN A 28 -16.98 -0.60 -7.90
N SER A 29 -17.13 -0.86 -6.62
CA SER A 29 -16.69 0.08 -5.60
C SER A 29 -15.18 0.32 -5.71
N PHE A 30 -14.71 1.48 -5.26
CA PHE A 30 -13.26 1.75 -5.26
C PHE A 30 -12.48 0.75 -4.38
N GLU A 31 -13.11 0.22 -3.33
CA GLU A 31 -12.52 -0.81 -2.46
C GLU A 31 -12.40 -2.16 -3.17
N GLU A 32 -13.43 -2.59 -3.89
CA GLU A 32 -13.40 -3.81 -4.70
C GLU A 32 -12.34 -3.73 -5.79
N THR A 33 -12.22 -2.57 -6.45
CA THR A 33 -11.20 -2.34 -7.46
C THR A 33 -9.80 -2.39 -6.84
N ALA A 34 -9.57 -1.72 -5.70
CA ALA A 34 -8.30 -1.76 -5.00
C ALA A 34 -7.94 -3.19 -4.54
N PHE A 35 -8.90 -3.93 -4.00
CA PHE A 35 -8.73 -5.33 -3.62
C PHE A 35 -8.37 -6.21 -4.83
N ARG A 36 -9.06 -6.06 -5.96
CA ARG A 36 -8.79 -6.82 -7.18
C ARG A 36 -7.37 -6.57 -7.71
N LEU A 37 -6.94 -5.31 -7.73
CA LEU A 37 -5.58 -4.94 -8.12
C LEU A 37 -4.54 -5.59 -7.19
N TYR A 38 -4.77 -5.48 -5.87
CA TYR A 38 -3.86 -5.97 -4.83
C TYR A 38 -3.81 -7.49 -4.76
N ALA A 39 -4.95 -8.17 -4.73
CA ALA A 39 -5.01 -9.60 -4.43
C ALA A 39 -5.03 -10.49 -5.69
N CYS A 40 -5.45 -9.98 -6.85
CA CYS A 40 -5.63 -10.77 -8.05
C CYS A 40 -4.65 -10.37 -9.15
N GLU A 41 -4.77 -9.15 -9.67
CA GLU A 41 -4.13 -8.79 -10.94
C GLU A 41 -2.64 -8.49 -10.79
N PHE A 42 -2.26 -7.70 -9.79
CA PHE A 42 -0.89 -7.22 -9.60
C PHE A 42 -0.31 -7.60 -8.23
N SER A 43 -0.74 -8.71 -7.64
CA SER A 43 -0.41 -9.06 -6.26
C SER A 43 1.09 -9.02 -5.97
N TRP A 44 1.93 -9.58 -6.84
CA TRP A 44 3.39 -9.53 -6.69
C TRP A 44 3.94 -8.12 -6.93
N ASP A 45 3.46 -7.44 -7.97
CA ASP A 45 3.94 -6.11 -8.34
C ASP A 45 3.61 -5.07 -7.27
N ILE A 46 2.40 -5.11 -6.72
CA ILE A 46 2.00 -4.22 -5.62
C ILE A 46 2.80 -4.54 -4.36
N GLU A 47 2.97 -5.81 -3.99
CA GLU A 47 3.82 -6.19 -2.86
C GLU A 47 5.23 -5.60 -3.01
N LYS A 48 5.88 -5.74 -4.19
CA LYS A 48 7.23 -5.21 -4.41
C LYS A 48 7.28 -3.68 -4.42
N SER A 49 6.27 -3.04 -4.99
CA SER A 49 6.19 -1.58 -4.98
C SER A 49 5.99 -1.01 -3.56
N LEU A 50 5.18 -1.67 -2.73
CA LEU A 50 5.00 -1.29 -1.33
C LEU A 50 6.28 -1.51 -0.50
N GLN A 51 7.06 -2.56 -0.82
CA GLN A 51 8.40 -2.74 -0.24
C GLN A 51 9.34 -1.59 -0.61
N LEU A 52 9.29 -1.07 -1.83
CA LEU A 52 10.06 0.11 -2.23
C LEU A 52 9.54 1.40 -1.60
N ALA A 53 8.23 1.52 -1.40
CA ALA A 53 7.64 2.64 -0.69
C ALA A 53 8.23 2.80 0.73
N LEU A 54 8.54 1.69 1.42
CA LEU A 54 9.21 1.74 2.72
C LEU A 54 10.58 2.43 2.65
N PHE A 55 11.40 2.13 1.64
CA PHE A 55 12.71 2.80 1.48
C PHE A 55 12.56 4.31 1.32
N ARG A 56 11.52 4.78 0.61
CA ARG A 56 11.26 6.22 0.48
C ARG A 56 10.99 6.87 1.82
N THR A 57 10.25 6.20 2.71
CA THR A 57 10.00 6.72 4.05
C THR A 57 11.27 6.80 4.90
N TYR A 58 12.21 5.86 4.71
CA TYR A 58 13.47 5.85 5.45
C TYR A 58 14.44 6.95 5.02
N ALA A 59 14.30 7.50 3.80
CA ALA A 59 15.13 8.58 3.30
C ALA A 59 14.87 9.93 4.00
N VAL A 60 13.87 9.99 4.87
CA VAL A 60 13.50 11.18 5.66
C VAL A 60 14.03 11.01 7.09
N PRO A 61 15.03 11.83 7.54
CA PRO A 61 15.66 11.66 8.86
C PRO A 61 14.69 11.73 10.03
N GLU A 62 13.65 12.55 9.94
CA GLU A 62 12.65 12.70 10.99
C GLU A 62 11.86 11.38 11.17
N ILE A 63 11.50 10.73 10.06
CA ILE A 63 10.78 9.44 10.07
C ILE A 63 11.71 8.32 10.52
N SER A 64 12.91 8.23 9.94
CA SER A 64 13.85 7.15 10.28
C SER A 64 14.28 7.18 11.74
N ARG A 65 14.40 8.36 12.35
CA ARG A 65 14.67 8.49 13.80
C ARG A 65 13.56 7.90 14.65
N ILE A 66 12.29 8.19 14.34
CA ILE A 66 11.15 7.59 15.04
C ILE A 66 11.19 6.06 14.90
N LEU A 67 11.44 5.55 13.69
CA LEU A 67 11.54 4.12 13.46
C LEU A 67 12.70 3.48 14.24
N ALA A 68 13.85 4.16 14.29
CA ALA A 68 15.03 3.68 15.03
C ALA A 68 14.79 3.61 16.55
N THR A 69 14.00 4.53 17.15
CA THR A 69 13.70 4.49 18.58
C THR A 69 12.93 3.25 19.01
N THR A 70 12.25 2.57 18.08
CA THR A 70 11.54 1.32 18.39
C THR A 70 12.48 0.11 18.56
N GLY A 71 13.69 0.15 18.00
CA GLY A 71 14.62 -0.97 17.95
C GLY A 71 14.16 -2.18 17.12
N GLU A 72 12.93 -2.17 16.59
CA GLU A 72 12.30 -3.32 15.95
C GLU A 72 12.99 -3.71 14.63
N PHE A 73 13.47 -2.74 13.88
CA PHE A 73 14.13 -3.00 12.59
C PHE A 73 15.44 -3.76 12.73
N GLU A 74 16.13 -3.60 13.85
CA GLU A 74 17.43 -4.24 14.11
C GLU A 74 17.27 -5.55 14.87
N THR A 75 16.34 -5.61 15.82
CA THR A 75 16.14 -6.78 16.69
C THR A 75 15.17 -7.80 16.11
N ARG A 76 14.07 -7.33 15.49
CA ARG A 76 12.99 -8.18 14.97
C ARG A 76 12.50 -7.73 13.59
N PRO A 77 13.40 -7.56 12.59
CA PRO A 77 13.04 -6.98 11.29
C PRO A 77 11.93 -7.77 10.57
N ARG A 78 11.93 -9.10 10.69
CA ARG A 78 10.90 -9.95 10.10
C ARG A 78 9.53 -9.66 10.71
N LYS A 79 9.44 -9.62 12.03
CA LYS A 79 8.18 -9.32 12.72
C LYS A 79 7.68 -7.92 12.34
N ARG A 80 8.57 -6.92 12.35
CA ARG A 80 8.21 -5.54 11.97
C ARG A 80 7.65 -5.44 10.55
N TYR A 81 8.21 -6.21 9.62
CA TYR A 81 7.72 -6.30 8.25
C TYR A 81 6.36 -7.00 8.17
N ASP A 82 6.24 -8.20 8.76
CA ASP A 82 5.01 -8.99 8.76
C ASP A 82 3.85 -8.22 9.40
N ASP A 83 4.09 -7.51 10.51
CA ASP A 83 3.09 -6.66 11.18
C ASP A 83 2.56 -5.55 10.26
N THR A 84 3.47 -4.86 9.57
CA THR A 84 3.08 -3.77 8.67
C THR A 84 2.27 -4.29 7.48
N GLU A 85 2.74 -5.39 6.89
CA GLU A 85 2.07 -6.00 5.75
C GLU A 85 0.68 -6.52 6.14
N LEU A 86 0.55 -7.18 7.29
CA LEU A 86 -0.73 -7.72 7.77
C LEU A 86 -1.72 -6.61 8.14
N ILE A 87 -1.29 -5.55 8.82
CA ILE A 87 -2.17 -4.41 9.16
C ILE A 87 -2.73 -3.77 7.88
N LEU A 88 -1.91 -3.57 6.86
CA LEU A 88 -2.39 -3.04 5.58
C LEU A 88 -3.26 -4.04 4.83
N ALA A 89 -2.88 -5.32 4.84
CA ALA A 89 -3.67 -6.39 4.22
C ALA A 89 -5.07 -6.48 4.81
N GLU A 90 -5.22 -6.38 6.13
CA GLU A 90 -6.54 -6.39 6.80
C GLU A 90 -7.45 -5.29 6.27
N THR A 91 -6.93 -4.09 6.02
CA THR A 91 -7.74 -2.98 5.51
C THR A 91 -8.17 -3.18 4.07
N ILE A 92 -7.28 -3.68 3.20
CA ILE A 92 -7.57 -3.79 1.76
C ILE A 92 -8.33 -5.08 1.42
N GLU A 93 -8.12 -6.16 2.17
CA GLU A 93 -8.77 -7.45 1.92
C GLU A 93 -10.18 -7.55 2.50
N HIS A 94 -10.48 -6.75 3.52
CA HIS A 94 -11.78 -6.78 4.22
C HIS A 94 -12.58 -5.49 4.05
N GLY A 95 -11.97 -4.41 3.57
CA GLY A 95 -12.59 -3.09 3.42
C GLY A 95 -12.43 -2.22 4.67
N LEU A 96 -12.43 -0.90 4.47
CA LEU A 96 -12.12 0.09 5.52
C LEU A 96 -13.19 0.14 6.63
N ASP A 97 -14.45 -0.15 6.30
CA ASP A 97 -15.58 -0.07 7.22
C ASP A 97 -15.99 -1.42 7.81
N SER A 98 -15.35 -2.52 7.40
CA SER A 98 -15.56 -3.82 8.02
C SER A 98 -15.04 -3.86 9.46
N ALA A 99 -15.56 -4.76 10.28
CA ALA A 99 -15.08 -4.94 11.65
C ALA A 99 -13.55 -5.21 11.72
N ARG A 100 -13.00 -6.00 10.78
CA ARG A 100 -11.55 -6.28 10.70
C ARG A 100 -10.77 -5.05 10.27
N GLY A 101 -11.25 -4.33 9.24
CA GLY A 101 -10.62 -3.09 8.77
C GLY A 101 -10.58 -2.01 9.85
N GLN A 102 -11.69 -1.80 10.55
CA GLN A 102 -11.77 -0.83 11.64
C GLN A 102 -10.83 -1.18 12.80
N ARG A 103 -10.77 -2.46 13.23
CA ARG A 103 -9.83 -2.93 14.26
C ARG A 103 -8.37 -2.72 13.84
N SER A 104 -8.05 -2.98 12.57
CA SER A 104 -6.71 -2.79 12.04
C SER A 104 -6.31 -1.31 12.00
N ILE A 105 -7.23 -0.43 11.58
CA ILE A 105 -7.02 1.02 11.60
C ILE A 105 -6.87 1.54 13.03
N ALA A 106 -7.73 1.10 13.94
CA ALA A 106 -7.62 1.47 15.36
C ALA A 106 -6.27 1.04 15.95
N ARG A 107 -5.81 -0.19 15.63
CA ARG A 107 -4.48 -0.67 16.05
C ARG A 107 -3.35 0.19 15.48
N MET A 108 -3.42 0.53 14.20
CA MET A 108 -2.44 1.42 13.53
C MET A 108 -2.41 2.80 14.21
N ASN A 109 -3.56 3.39 14.47
CA ASN A 109 -3.69 4.68 15.12
C ASN A 109 -3.13 4.64 16.55
N ALA A 110 -3.43 3.60 17.32
CA ALA A 110 -2.89 3.43 18.67
C ALA A 110 -1.35 3.36 18.71
N MET A 111 -0.72 2.75 17.69
CA MET A 111 0.74 2.74 17.56
C MET A 111 1.29 4.12 17.19
N HIS A 112 0.68 4.81 16.24
CA HIS A 112 1.12 6.14 15.80
C HIS A 112 0.95 7.19 16.91
N ALA A 113 -0.11 7.10 17.71
CA ALA A 113 -0.37 8.02 18.83
C ALA A 113 0.74 8.02 19.90
N ARG A 114 1.61 7.02 19.94
CA ARG A 114 2.75 6.95 20.85
C ARG A 114 3.90 7.89 20.47
N PHE A 115 3.88 8.43 19.26
CA PHE A 115 4.95 9.27 18.72
C PHE A 115 4.42 10.65 18.31
N ARG A 116 5.26 11.66 18.41
CA ARG A 116 4.99 12.98 17.83
C ARG A 116 5.32 12.93 16.35
N ILE A 117 4.35 12.53 15.52
CA ILE A 117 4.48 12.49 14.07
C ILE A 117 3.82 13.74 13.50
N ARG A 118 4.53 14.45 12.62
CA ARG A 118 3.98 15.62 11.95
C ARG A 118 2.93 15.17 10.90
N ASP A 119 1.90 15.98 10.70
CA ASP A 119 0.88 15.68 9.68
C ASP A 119 1.47 15.58 8.27
N ASP A 120 2.44 16.44 7.94
CA ASP A 120 3.16 16.36 6.67
C ASP A 120 3.87 15.02 6.48
N ASP A 121 4.47 14.46 7.54
CA ASP A 121 5.16 13.18 7.51
C ASP A 121 4.15 12.03 7.35
N MET A 122 3.01 12.10 8.03
CA MET A 122 1.92 11.13 7.88
C MET A 122 1.33 11.15 6.47
N LEU A 123 1.05 12.34 5.93
CA LEU A 123 0.56 12.51 4.57
C LEU A 123 1.57 12.00 3.55
N TYR A 124 2.86 12.29 3.76
CA TYR A 124 3.92 11.81 2.89
C TYR A 124 3.98 10.28 2.87
N VAL A 125 4.03 9.63 4.05
CA VAL A 125 4.04 8.16 4.14
C VAL A 125 2.84 7.56 3.42
N LEU A 126 1.62 8.08 3.66
CA LEU A 126 0.42 7.63 2.96
C LEU A 126 0.56 7.80 1.44
N SER A 127 1.12 8.93 0.99
CA SER A 127 1.30 9.23 -0.42
C SER A 127 2.26 8.27 -1.12
N THR A 128 3.27 7.73 -0.43
CA THR A 128 4.20 6.74 -1.01
C THR A 128 3.48 5.43 -1.35
N PHE A 129 2.52 5.01 -0.52
CA PHE A 129 1.71 3.80 -0.80
C PHE A 129 0.72 3.99 -1.97
N VAL A 130 0.41 5.23 -2.32
CA VAL A 130 -0.35 5.54 -3.55
C VAL A 130 0.58 5.63 -4.76
N CYS A 131 1.67 6.39 -4.65
CA CYS A 131 2.50 6.75 -5.79
C CYS A 131 3.40 5.60 -6.27
N GLU A 132 3.99 4.81 -5.34
CA GLU A 132 4.94 3.77 -5.74
C GLU A 132 4.31 2.61 -6.51
N PRO A 133 3.10 2.08 -6.17
CA PRO A 133 2.46 1.09 -7.01
C PRO A 133 2.14 1.60 -8.42
N VAL A 134 1.73 2.86 -8.56
CA VAL A 134 1.49 3.47 -9.88
C VAL A 134 2.81 3.56 -10.67
N ARG A 135 3.87 4.12 -10.05
CA ARG A 135 5.21 4.25 -10.67
C ARG A 135 5.79 2.89 -11.07
N TRP A 136 5.61 1.89 -10.21
CA TRP A 136 6.09 0.52 -10.48
C TRP A 136 5.36 -0.10 -11.66
N LEU A 137 4.03 -0.06 -11.66
CA LEU A 137 3.23 -0.68 -12.71
C LEU A 137 3.40 0.02 -14.07
N ASP A 138 3.61 1.33 -14.09
CA ASP A 138 3.95 2.07 -15.31
C ASP A 138 5.28 1.61 -15.93
N ARG A 139 6.24 1.13 -15.11
CA ARG A 139 7.58 0.71 -15.54
C ARG A 139 7.72 -0.79 -15.74
N PHE A 140 7.10 -1.60 -14.88
CA PHE A 140 7.37 -3.03 -14.73
C PHE A 140 6.12 -3.89 -14.63
N GLY A 141 4.92 -3.31 -14.65
CA GLY A 141 3.67 -4.05 -14.67
C GLY A 141 3.42 -4.71 -16.03
N ARG A 142 2.64 -5.79 -16.06
CA ARG A 142 2.15 -6.38 -17.30
C ARG A 142 1.39 -5.36 -18.18
N ARG A 143 0.76 -4.41 -17.54
CA ARG A 143 0.16 -3.18 -18.06
C ARG A 143 0.19 -2.08 -16.99
N PRO A 144 0.10 -0.82 -17.34
CA PRO A 144 -0.18 0.23 -16.37
C PRO A 144 -1.60 0.09 -15.79
N MET A 145 -1.86 0.74 -14.65
CA MET A 145 -3.23 0.95 -14.18
C MET A 145 -3.99 1.86 -15.15
N THR A 146 -5.26 1.55 -15.40
CA THR A 146 -6.18 2.47 -16.06
C THR A 146 -6.42 3.70 -15.18
N GLU A 147 -6.97 4.78 -15.75
CA GLU A 147 -7.25 5.97 -14.95
C GLU A 147 -8.29 5.69 -13.85
N SER A 148 -9.32 4.90 -14.14
CA SER A 148 -10.31 4.48 -13.14
C SER A 148 -9.68 3.66 -12.00
N GLU A 149 -8.72 2.79 -12.32
CA GLU A 149 -7.98 2.00 -11.32
C GLU A 149 -7.05 2.88 -10.47
N ARG A 150 -6.37 3.87 -11.07
CA ARG A 150 -5.57 4.86 -10.33
C ARG A 150 -6.43 5.66 -9.37
N GLN A 151 -7.62 6.09 -9.81
CA GLN A 151 -8.56 6.82 -8.97
C GLN A 151 -9.12 5.94 -7.85
N ALA A 152 -9.46 4.68 -8.12
CA ALA A 152 -9.91 3.75 -7.09
C ALA A 152 -8.84 3.48 -6.04
N TRP A 153 -7.59 3.25 -6.47
CA TRP A 153 -6.43 3.08 -5.59
C TRP A 153 -6.19 4.32 -4.71
N PHE A 154 -6.23 5.51 -5.30
CA PHE A 154 -6.12 6.77 -4.59
C PHE A 154 -7.24 6.96 -3.57
N ARG A 155 -8.51 6.73 -3.97
CA ARG A 155 -9.67 6.88 -3.07
C ARG A 155 -9.61 5.94 -1.88
N PHE A 156 -9.13 4.70 -2.09
CA PHE A 156 -8.91 3.75 -1.01
C PHE A 156 -7.95 4.31 0.04
N TYR A 157 -6.75 4.73 -0.37
CA TYR A 157 -5.76 5.28 0.57
C TYR A 157 -6.19 6.62 1.16
N ARG A 158 -6.89 7.45 0.40
CA ARG A 158 -7.49 8.68 0.94
C ARG A 158 -8.53 8.36 2.02
N GLY A 159 -9.36 7.34 1.81
CA GLY A 159 -10.31 6.81 2.80
C GLY A 159 -9.61 6.30 4.06
N LEU A 160 -8.50 5.57 3.90
CA LEU A 160 -7.64 5.14 5.00
C LEU A 160 -7.05 6.34 5.74
N GLY A 161 -6.49 7.32 5.02
CA GLY A 161 -5.90 8.53 5.62
C GLY A 161 -6.92 9.35 6.44
N LYS A 162 -8.17 9.45 5.98
CA LYS A 162 -9.26 10.08 6.76
C LYS A 162 -9.47 9.37 8.10
N ARG A 163 -9.52 8.04 8.10
CA ARG A 163 -9.70 7.23 9.32
C ARG A 163 -8.46 7.22 10.23
N MET A 164 -7.31 7.52 9.68
CA MET A 164 -6.07 7.76 10.43
C MET A 164 -5.99 9.18 11.02
N GLY A 165 -6.94 10.06 10.72
CA GLY A 165 -6.95 11.44 11.18
C GLY A 165 -5.91 12.33 10.51
N ILE A 166 -5.41 11.96 9.32
CA ILE A 166 -4.46 12.78 8.56
C ILE A 166 -5.19 14.02 8.04
N ARG A 167 -4.64 15.19 8.33
CA ARG A 167 -5.18 16.49 7.90
C ARG A 167 -4.72 16.84 6.48
N ASP A 168 -5.44 17.76 5.84
CA ASP A 168 -5.09 18.33 4.53
C ASP A 168 -4.89 17.31 3.40
N LEU A 169 -5.66 16.21 3.46
CA LEU A 169 -5.65 15.18 2.42
C LEU A 169 -6.11 15.77 1.08
N PRO A 170 -5.28 15.71 0.02
CA PRO A 170 -5.67 16.16 -1.30
C PRO A 170 -6.95 15.49 -1.82
N GLU A 171 -7.75 16.26 -2.57
CA GLU A 171 -8.95 15.74 -3.24
C GLU A 171 -8.60 15.02 -4.55
N GLU A 172 -7.46 15.36 -5.15
CA GLU A 172 -7.03 14.87 -6.45
C GLU A 172 -5.71 14.11 -6.38
N LEU A 173 -5.61 13.02 -7.15
CA LEU A 173 -4.39 12.23 -7.28
C LEU A 173 -3.21 13.06 -7.81
N ALA A 174 -3.48 13.97 -8.75
CA ALA A 174 -2.44 14.83 -9.31
C ALA A 174 -1.81 15.74 -8.26
N GLU A 175 -2.62 16.28 -7.34
CA GLU A 175 -2.12 17.09 -6.24
C GLU A 175 -1.32 16.24 -5.25
N LEU A 176 -1.81 15.04 -4.89
CA LEU A 176 -1.07 14.12 -4.02
C LEU A 176 0.31 13.81 -4.59
N LYS A 177 0.41 13.53 -5.88
CA LYS A 177 1.71 13.29 -6.57
C LYS A 177 2.62 14.50 -6.50
N ARG A 178 2.11 15.71 -6.77
CA ARG A 178 2.91 16.94 -6.66
C ARG A 178 3.44 17.18 -5.25
N ARG A 179 2.59 16.96 -4.22
CA ARG A 179 3.00 17.08 -2.81
C ARG A 179 4.03 16.03 -2.44
N ASN A 180 3.86 14.78 -2.87
CA ASN A 180 4.83 13.71 -2.67
C ASN A 180 6.21 14.09 -3.23
N ASP A 181 6.27 14.50 -4.51
CA ASP A 181 7.53 14.87 -5.16
C ASP A 181 8.18 16.11 -4.52
N ALA A 182 7.38 17.09 -4.13
CA ALA A 182 7.88 18.29 -3.45
C ALA A 182 8.44 17.97 -2.05
N TYR A 183 7.76 17.07 -1.33
CA TYR A 183 8.20 16.63 -0.01
C TYR A 183 9.54 15.88 -0.10
N GLU A 184 9.70 14.97 -1.05
CA GLU A 184 10.95 14.24 -1.27
C GLU A 184 12.12 15.17 -1.57
N ARG A 185 11.94 16.09 -2.51
CA ARG A 185 12.99 17.11 -2.82
C ARG A 185 13.41 17.93 -1.60
N LYS A 186 12.45 18.22 -0.72
CA LYS A 186 12.69 19.06 0.47
C LYS A 186 13.28 18.27 1.64
N ARG A 187 12.91 16.99 1.81
CA ARG A 187 13.15 16.24 3.04
C ARG A 187 14.16 15.11 2.93
N PHE A 188 14.44 14.61 1.75
CA PHE A 188 15.46 13.59 1.59
C PHE A 188 16.82 14.17 1.97
N ARG A 189 17.43 13.59 2.99
CA ARG A 189 18.76 13.97 3.50
C ARG A 189 19.44 12.71 4.04
N SER A 190 20.77 12.68 3.96
CA SER A 190 21.55 11.61 4.56
C SER A 190 21.48 11.68 6.09
N ALA A 191 21.28 10.52 6.72
CA ALA A 191 21.35 10.36 8.17
C ALA A 191 21.75 8.92 8.51
N GLU A 192 22.44 8.74 9.64
CA GLU A 192 22.83 7.41 10.12
C GLU A 192 21.61 6.50 10.35
N THR A 193 20.53 7.03 10.91
CA THR A 193 19.28 6.28 11.12
C THR A 193 18.68 5.76 9.81
N ASN A 194 18.76 6.55 8.73
CA ASN A 194 18.33 6.09 7.41
C ASN A 194 19.10 4.84 6.97
N ASN A 195 20.45 4.90 7.08
CA ASN A 195 21.32 3.80 6.69
C ASN A 195 21.03 2.54 7.50
N ARG A 196 20.91 2.66 8.83
CA ARG A 196 20.65 1.54 9.73
C ARG A 196 19.33 0.85 9.39
N ILE A 197 18.24 1.60 9.32
CA ILE A 197 16.89 1.06 9.01
C ILE A 197 16.83 0.46 7.61
N ALA A 198 17.36 1.17 6.61
CA ALA A 198 17.37 0.70 5.24
C ALA A 198 18.25 -0.55 5.05
N THR A 199 19.39 -0.63 5.73
CA THR A 199 20.26 -1.82 5.70
C THR A 199 19.57 -3.03 6.30
N ALA A 200 18.96 -2.90 7.47
CA ALA A 200 18.21 -3.97 8.11
C ALA A 200 17.06 -4.47 7.21
N THR A 201 16.32 -3.54 6.59
CA THR A 201 15.22 -3.88 5.68
C THR A 201 15.72 -4.52 4.39
N ARG A 202 16.80 -4.01 3.78
CA ARG A 202 17.40 -4.59 2.58
C ARG A 202 17.87 -6.02 2.83
N ASP A 203 18.58 -6.25 3.92
CA ASP A 203 19.11 -7.55 4.27
C ASP A 203 17.97 -8.54 4.63
N LEU A 204 16.88 -8.05 5.23
CA LEU A 204 15.66 -8.83 5.40
C LEU A 204 15.06 -9.25 4.06
N PHE A 205 14.89 -8.34 3.10
CA PHE A 205 14.30 -8.68 1.79
C PHE A 205 15.16 -9.66 1.01
N LEU A 206 16.48 -9.54 1.12
CA LEU A 206 17.40 -10.52 0.54
C LEU A 206 17.23 -11.90 1.19
N SER A 207 17.00 -11.98 2.51
CA SER A 207 16.81 -13.23 3.21
C SER A 207 15.58 -14.04 2.79
N PHE A 208 14.64 -13.42 2.06
CA PHE A 208 13.50 -14.13 1.46
C PHE A 208 13.90 -14.99 0.26
N TYR A 209 15.07 -14.72 -0.34
CA TYR A 209 15.53 -15.35 -1.58
C TYR A 209 16.92 -15.98 -1.46
N LEU A 210 17.75 -15.46 -0.54
CA LEU A 210 19.15 -15.83 -0.40
C LEU A 210 19.49 -16.18 1.05
N PRO A 211 20.36 -17.14 1.29
CA PRO A 211 20.95 -17.33 2.60
C PRO A 211 21.78 -16.10 3.00
N ARG A 212 21.84 -15.79 4.29
CA ARG A 212 22.43 -14.54 4.81
C ARG A 212 23.88 -14.29 4.36
N TRP A 213 24.66 -15.34 4.18
CA TRP A 213 26.06 -15.24 3.73
C TRP A 213 26.20 -14.77 2.28
N LEU A 214 25.12 -14.83 1.47
CA LEU A 214 25.08 -14.32 0.09
C LEU A 214 24.47 -12.91 -0.02
N ASN A 215 24.08 -12.27 1.09
CA ASN A 215 23.45 -10.95 1.05
C ASN A 215 24.33 -9.91 0.34
N TRP A 216 25.66 -9.99 0.51
CA TRP A 216 26.60 -9.08 -0.14
C TRP A 216 26.45 -9.08 -1.68
N ALA A 217 26.22 -10.26 -2.29
CA ALA A 217 26.01 -10.40 -3.72
C ALA A 217 24.63 -9.89 -4.19
N GLY A 218 23.62 -9.97 -3.32
CA GLY A 218 22.25 -9.50 -3.60
C GLY A 218 22.05 -7.99 -3.40
N ARG A 219 22.88 -7.33 -2.59
CA ARG A 219 22.74 -5.88 -2.28
C ARG A 219 22.71 -5.00 -3.52
N PRO A 220 23.59 -5.17 -4.53
CA PRO A 220 23.54 -4.39 -5.76
C PRO A 220 22.22 -4.54 -6.53
N VAL A 221 21.55 -5.70 -6.43
CA VAL A 221 20.26 -5.96 -7.09
C VAL A 221 19.15 -5.10 -6.46
N ILE A 222 19.07 -5.04 -5.13
CA ILE A 222 18.10 -4.15 -4.44
C ILE A 222 18.45 -2.68 -4.73
N ASN A 223 19.73 -2.30 -4.64
CA ASN A 223 20.17 -0.93 -4.89
C ASN A 223 19.84 -0.50 -6.34
N ALA A 224 19.81 -1.42 -7.30
CA ALA A 224 19.46 -1.12 -8.70
C ALA A 224 18.00 -0.67 -8.88
N LEU A 225 17.12 -0.98 -7.94
CA LEU A 225 15.70 -0.57 -7.94
C LEU A 225 15.50 0.83 -7.34
N LEU A 226 16.47 1.32 -6.56
CA LEU A 226 16.43 2.61 -5.90
C LEU A 226 16.94 3.71 -6.84
N ASP A 227 16.34 4.88 -6.78
CA ASP A 227 16.85 6.06 -7.48
C ASP A 227 18.04 6.68 -6.74
N THR A 228 18.73 7.61 -7.39
CA THR A 228 19.94 8.24 -6.85
C THR A 228 19.68 8.96 -5.53
N ALA A 229 18.55 9.68 -5.43
CA ALA A 229 18.20 10.41 -4.22
C ALA A 229 18.01 9.48 -3.01
N LEU A 230 17.44 8.28 -3.23
CA LEU A 230 17.32 7.26 -2.20
C LEU A 230 18.68 6.68 -1.81
N LEU A 231 19.51 6.33 -2.81
CA LEU A 231 20.86 5.78 -2.55
C LEU A 231 21.68 6.76 -1.71
N ASP A 232 21.69 8.04 -2.09
CA ASP A 232 22.43 9.10 -1.40
C ASP A 232 21.90 9.31 0.03
N SER A 233 20.56 9.34 0.18
CA SER A 233 19.94 9.56 1.50
C SER A 233 20.21 8.42 2.48
N MET A 234 20.40 7.19 1.99
CA MET A 234 20.68 6.00 2.78
C MET A 234 22.18 5.68 2.88
N GLY A 235 23.04 6.43 2.18
CA GLY A 235 24.48 6.14 2.10
C GLY A 235 24.77 4.78 1.44
N PHE A 236 23.93 4.37 0.48
CA PHE A 236 24.15 3.14 -0.27
C PHE A 236 24.97 3.40 -1.52
N ALA A 237 25.93 2.52 -1.78
CA ALA A 237 26.71 2.58 -3.01
C ALA A 237 25.80 2.38 -4.25
N ALA A 238 26.01 3.19 -5.26
CA ALA A 238 25.39 2.97 -6.57
C ALA A 238 25.81 1.60 -7.12
N PRO A 239 24.87 0.80 -7.64
CA PRO A 239 25.22 -0.48 -8.25
C PRO A 239 25.99 -0.27 -9.56
N PRO A 240 26.85 -1.22 -9.95
CA PRO A 240 27.47 -1.19 -11.27
C PRO A 240 26.41 -1.02 -12.37
N GLY A 241 26.72 -0.24 -13.41
CA GLY A 241 25.77 0.08 -14.48
C GLY A 241 25.17 -1.15 -15.15
N TRP A 242 25.99 -2.20 -15.36
CA TRP A 242 25.51 -3.44 -15.95
C TRP A 242 24.52 -4.19 -15.04
N VAL A 243 24.71 -4.17 -13.70
CA VAL A 243 23.76 -4.75 -12.73
C VAL A 243 22.42 -4.02 -12.83
N ARG A 244 22.45 -2.67 -12.78
CA ARG A 244 21.24 -1.85 -12.91
C ARG A 244 20.51 -2.15 -14.21
N HIS A 245 21.24 -2.18 -15.31
CA HIS A 245 20.65 -2.46 -16.63
C HIS A 245 20.01 -3.86 -16.67
N SER A 246 20.72 -4.89 -16.21
CA SER A 246 20.23 -6.27 -16.20
C SER A 246 18.99 -6.45 -15.33
N VAL A 247 18.97 -5.87 -14.12
CA VAL A 247 17.82 -5.95 -13.22
C VAL A 247 16.59 -5.29 -13.85
N LEU A 248 16.74 -4.07 -14.37
CA LEU A 248 15.62 -3.35 -14.99
C LEU A 248 15.15 -4.02 -16.29
N ALA A 249 16.07 -4.55 -17.09
CA ALA A 249 15.75 -5.32 -18.30
C ALA A 249 15.01 -6.62 -17.95
N GLY A 250 15.45 -7.35 -16.94
CA GLY A 250 14.79 -8.55 -16.44
C GLY A 250 13.36 -8.30 -15.98
N LEU A 251 13.11 -7.22 -15.22
CA LEU A 251 11.76 -6.83 -14.82
C LEU A 251 10.87 -6.49 -16.01
N ARG A 252 11.40 -5.77 -17.01
CA ARG A 252 10.65 -5.46 -18.24
C ARG A 252 10.37 -6.72 -19.07
N LEU A 253 11.33 -7.64 -19.14
CA LEU A 253 11.14 -8.93 -19.82
C LEU A 253 10.06 -9.76 -19.11
N ARG A 254 10.11 -9.85 -17.77
CA ARG A 254 9.02 -10.45 -16.96
C ARG A 254 7.68 -9.80 -17.27
N ALA A 255 7.60 -8.49 -17.29
CA ALA A 255 6.36 -7.76 -17.59
C ALA A 255 5.80 -8.13 -18.98
N ARG A 256 6.67 -8.25 -19.99
CA ARG A 256 6.28 -8.70 -21.34
C ARG A 256 5.79 -10.13 -21.35
N ALA A 257 6.49 -11.04 -20.69
CA ALA A 257 6.09 -12.46 -20.60
C ALA A 257 4.73 -12.61 -19.90
N LEU A 258 4.46 -11.85 -18.85
CA LEU A 258 3.19 -11.88 -18.13
C LEU A 258 1.98 -11.45 -18.97
N ARG A 259 2.18 -10.71 -20.06
CA ARG A 259 1.07 -10.33 -20.96
C ARG A 259 0.45 -11.55 -21.65
N TRP A 260 1.21 -12.60 -21.82
CA TRP A 260 0.77 -13.84 -22.47
C TRP A 260 0.18 -14.86 -21.49
N LEU A 261 0.33 -14.62 -20.18
CA LEU A 261 -0.19 -15.52 -19.17
C LEU A 261 -1.58 -15.08 -18.69
N PRO A 262 -2.48 -16.04 -18.39
CA PRO A 262 -3.79 -15.72 -17.85
C PRO A 262 -3.67 -15.00 -16.52
N GLN A 263 -4.63 -14.12 -16.27
CA GLN A 263 -4.71 -13.45 -14.97
C GLN A 263 -5.14 -14.42 -13.88
N ARG A 264 -4.63 -14.18 -12.66
CA ARG A 264 -5.06 -14.93 -11.50
C ARG A 264 -6.54 -14.62 -11.20
N ARG A 265 -7.37 -15.66 -11.22
CA ARG A 265 -8.81 -15.55 -10.91
C ARG A 265 -9.08 -15.64 -9.40
N LYS A 266 -8.29 -16.47 -8.68
CA LYS A 266 -8.43 -16.62 -7.22
C LYS A 266 -7.57 -15.58 -6.50
N PRO A 267 -8.14 -14.80 -5.56
CA PRO A 267 -7.36 -13.80 -4.83
C PRO A 267 -6.28 -14.45 -3.96
N ARG A 268 -5.09 -13.84 -3.94
CA ARG A 268 -4.04 -14.14 -3.00
C ARG A 268 -4.22 -13.25 -1.78
N ARG A 269 -4.87 -13.76 -0.75
CA ARG A 269 -5.07 -13.05 0.51
C ARG A 269 -3.84 -13.23 1.40
N LEU A 270 -3.16 -12.14 1.71
CA LEU A 270 -1.97 -12.18 2.57
C LEU A 270 -2.34 -12.50 4.03
N THR A 271 -3.56 -12.13 4.44
CA THR A 271 -4.11 -12.45 5.77
C THR A 271 -4.29 -13.96 6.02
N HIS A 272 -4.36 -14.77 4.95
CA HIS A 272 -4.51 -16.22 5.03
C HIS A 272 -3.20 -16.99 4.81
N LEU A 273 -2.11 -16.28 4.50
CA LEU A 273 -0.82 -16.95 4.28
C LEU A 273 -0.12 -17.21 5.62
N PRO A 274 0.46 -18.41 5.80
CA PRO A 274 1.26 -18.69 6.98
C PRO A 274 2.46 -17.73 7.06
N ARG A 275 2.75 -17.26 8.26
CA ARG A 275 3.87 -16.37 8.54
C ARG A 275 4.83 -17.00 9.52
N PRO A 276 6.14 -16.99 9.25
CA PRO A 276 7.12 -17.48 10.23
C PRO A 276 7.03 -16.78 11.59
N THR A 277 6.59 -15.51 11.61
CA THR A 277 6.37 -14.74 12.83
C THR A 277 5.15 -15.21 13.62
N TYR A 278 4.15 -15.75 12.92
CA TYR A 278 2.85 -16.15 13.45
C TYR A 278 2.46 -17.54 12.94
N PRO A 279 3.14 -18.60 13.38
CA PRO A 279 2.91 -19.97 12.84
C PRO A 279 1.51 -20.50 13.14
N GLU A 280 0.91 -20.09 14.26
CA GLU A 280 -0.44 -20.50 14.71
C GLU A 280 -1.53 -19.47 14.31
N GLY A 281 -1.18 -18.45 13.51
CA GLY A 281 -2.04 -17.32 13.17
C GLY A 281 -1.77 -16.12 14.08
N TYR A 282 -2.53 -15.04 13.87
CA TYR A 282 -2.35 -13.79 14.60
C TYR A 282 -3.68 -13.15 14.98
N ARG A 283 -3.66 -12.34 16.01
CA ARG A 283 -4.75 -11.41 16.34
C ARG A 283 -4.32 -10.00 15.92
N ILE A 284 -5.28 -9.20 15.44
CA ILE A 284 -4.98 -7.84 14.95
C ILE A 284 -4.35 -7.00 16.06
N GLU A 285 -4.77 -7.20 17.30
CA GLU A 285 -4.28 -6.50 18.50
C GLU A 285 -2.81 -6.83 18.83
N GLU A 286 -2.29 -7.96 18.36
CA GLU A 286 -0.91 -8.40 18.58
C GLU A 286 0.05 -7.87 17.52
N LEU A 287 -0.47 -7.33 16.44
CA LEU A 287 0.35 -6.78 15.36
C LEU A 287 1.04 -5.50 15.82
N GLY A 288 2.27 -5.32 15.36
CA GLY A 288 3.08 -4.13 15.59
C GLY A 288 3.79 -4.11 16.93
N THR A 289 4.43 -2.98 17.18
CA THR A 289 5.18 -2.69 18.40
C THR A 289 4.22 -2.40 19.56
N PHE A 290 4.64 -2.66 20.79
CA PHE A 290 3.89 -2.33 22.02
C PHE A 290 2.56 -3.09 22.21
N ALA A 291 2.38 -4.27 21.60
CA ALA A 291 1.15 -5.04 21.72
C ALA A 291 0.77 -5.40 23.17
N LYS A 292 1.77 -5.54 24.07
CA LYS A 292 1.61 -5.92 25.49
C LYS A 292 1.69 -4.73 26.46
N GLU A 293 1.95 -3.52 25.99
CA GLU A 293 2.09 -2.35 26.85
C GLU A 293 0.82 -1.49 26.85
N LYS A 294 0.48 -0.93 28.02
CA LYS A 294 -0.63 0.02 28.12
C LYS A 294 -0.35 1.26 27.24
N PRO A 295 -1.35 1.83 26.56
CA PRO A 295 -1.16 3.03 25.75
C PRO A 295 -0.69 4.19 26.64
N ILE A 296 0.37 4.90 26.20
CA ILE A 296 0.77 6.15 26.81
C ILE A 296 -0.18 7.21 26.27
N LEU A 297 -0.84 7.97 27.15
CA LEU A 297 -1.72 9.08 26.79
C LEU A 297 -1.02 10.04 25.83
N ALA A 298 -1.55 10.18 24.60
CA ALA A 298 -1.01 11.09 23.62
C ALA A 298 -1.37 12.54 23.99
N ILE A 299 -0.36 13.38 24.22
CA ILE A 299 -0.57 14.83 24.29
C ILE A 299 -0.66 15.33 22.84
N ARG A 300 -1.83 15.82 22.44
CA ARG A 300 -1.98 16.54 21.16
C ARG A 300 -1.28 17.90 21.25
N THR A 301 -0.73 18.35 20.13
CA THR A 301 0.13 19.54 19.99
C THR A 301 -0.53 20.89 20.29
N ASN A 302 -1.74 20.93 20.83
CA ASN A 302 -2.44 22.16 21.24
C ASN A 302 -2.60 22.30 22.77
N GLY A 303 -1.81 21.59 23.55
CA GLY A 303 -1.70 21.89 24.98
C GLY A 303 -2.79 21.38 25.91
N ASP A 304 -3.90 20.86 25.39
CA ASP A 304 -4.98 20.35 26.21
C ASP A 304 -4.94 18.83 26.36
N PRO A 305 -4.95 18.30 27.61
CA PRO A 305 -5.06 16.86 27.85
C PRO A 305 -6.49 16.38 27.46
N VAL A 306 -6.56 15.41 26.53
CA VAL A 306 -7.82 14.75 26.25
C VAL A 306 -8.06 13.72 27.36
N ALA A 307 -9.10 13.94 28.18
CA ALA A 307 -9.59 12.94 29.08
C ALA A 307 -10.05 11.69 28.29
N PRO A 308 -9.83 10.47 28.78
CA PRO A 308 -10.34 9.26 28.15
C PRO A 308 -11.88 9.37 28.13
N SER A 309 -12.49 9.16 26.96
CA SER A 309 -13.94 9.05 26.91
C SER A 309 -14.37 7.79 27.64
N GLU A 310 -15.38 7.87 28.48
CA GLU A 310 -15.94 6.76 29.27
C GLU A 310 -16.36 5.56 28.39
N GLU A 311 -16.58 5.76 27.09
CA GLU A 311 -16.83 4.68 26.12
C GLU A 311 -15.64 3.74 25.88
N MET A 312 -14.40 4.22 26.07
CA MET A 312 -13.21 3.39 25.83
C MET A 312 -12.93 2.48 27.05
N ASP A 313 -13.29 2.93 28.25
CA ASP A 313 -13.17 2.10 29.46
C ASP A 313 -14.23 0.98 29.49
N THR A 314 -15.40 1.20 28.89
CA THR A 314 -16.46 0.18 28.79
C THR A 314 -16.08 -0.94 27.81
N LEU A 315 -15.40 -0.61 26.71
CA LEU A 315 -14.90 -1.60 25.74
C LEU A 315 -13.71 -2.41 26.27
N LEU A 316 -12.90 -1.82 27.16
CA LEU A 316 -11.79 -2.52 27.83
C LEU A 316 -12.29 -3.43 28.96
N ALA A 317 -13.36 -3.06 29.65
CA ALA A 317 -13.96 -3.85 30.72
C ALA A 317 -14.71 -5.10 30.20
N LEU A 318 -15.26 -5.06 28.98
CA LEU A 318 -15.96 -6.21 28.37
C LEU A 318 -15.01 -7.27 27.80
N GLY A 319 -13.70 -6.97 27.68
CA GLY A 319 -12.69 -7.92 27.18
C GLY A 319 -12.03 -8.80 28.26
N THR A 320 -12.38 -8.62 29.55
CA THR A 320 -11.75 -9.33 30.69
C THR A 320 -12.63 -10.37 31.38
N GLN A 321 -13.82 -10.65 30.85
CA GLN A 321 -14.67 -11.73 31.35
C GLN A 321 -14.97 -12.74 30.24
N VAL A 322 -14.03 -13.61 29.93
CA VAL A 322 -14.30 -15.01 29.53
C VAL A 322 -13.13 -15.84 30.01
N ASP A 323 -13.42 -16.74 30.94
CA ASP A 323 -12.56 -17.82 31.45
C ASP A 323 -12.02 -18.73 30.34
#